data_17bfe2085198316cdf96793e14005188
#
_entry.id   17bfe2085198316cdf96793e14005188
#
_cell.length_a   1.000
_cell.length_b   1.000
_cell.length_c   1.000
_cell.angle_alpha   90.00
_cell.angle_beta   90.00
_cell.angle_gamma   90.00
#
_symmetry.space_group_name_H-M   'P 1'
#
loop_
_entity.id
_entity.type
_entity.pdbx_description
1 polymer ?
#
loop_
_entity_poly.entity_id
_entity_poly.type
_entity_poly.pdbx_seq_one_letter_code
_entity_poly.pdbx_strand_id
1 'polypeptide(L)' 'MKCFYKELDRRKKYLIAKLHNEVAYLGDSWFRHEITDDQYCLRIKQLDQRIADLQG' A
#
# COMPACT_ATOMS: atom_id res chain seq x y z
N MET A 1 18.47 -6.61 -21.51
CA MET A 1 18.43 -5.49 -20.56
C MET A 1 17.08 -4.82 -20.45
N LYS A 2 16.44 -4.51 -21.59
CA LYS A 2 15.10 -3.87 -21.58
C LYS A 2 14.05 -4.74 -20.87
N CYS A 3 14.14 -6.05 -20.98
CA CYS A 3 13.20 -6.96 -20.31
C CYS A 3 13.33 -6.93 -18.80
N PHE A 4 14.53 -6.73 -18.30
CA PHE A 4 14.79 -6.67 -16.86
C PHE A 4 14.08 -5.47 -16.22
N TYR A 5 14.18 -4.29 -16.86
CA TYR A 5 13.52 -3.09 -16.36
C TYR A 5 12.00 -3.21 -16.37
N LYS A 6 11.45 -3.83 -17.42
CA LYS A 6 10.02 -4.07 -17.51
C LYS A 6 9.51 -4.97 -16.39
N GLU A 7 10.28 -6.00 -16.05
CA GLU A 7 9.91 -6.89 -14.93
C GLU A 7 9.92 -6.17 -13.60
N LEU A 8 10.92 -5.32 -13.35
CA LEU A 8 10.98 -4.52 -12.13
C LEU A 8 9.79 -3.57 -12.05
N ASP A 9 9.44 -2.92 -13.16
CA ASP A 9 8.29 -2.02 -13.19
C ASP A 9 6.99 -2.77 -12.92
N ARG A 10 6.83 -3.97 -13.48
CA ARG A 10 5.64 -4.80 -13.23
C ARG A 10 5.55 -5.19 -11.76
N ARG A 11 6.66 -5.58 -11.15
CA ARG A 11 6.69 -5.94 -9.73
C ARG A 11 6.34 -4.75 -8.86
N LYS A 12 6.91 -3.58 -9.15
CA LYS A 12 6.61 -2.36 -8.42
C LYS A 12 5.13 -2.01 -8.53
N LYS A 13 4.59 -2.05 -9.73
CA LYS A 13 3.17 -1.77 -9.96
C LYS A 13 2.27 -2.74 -9.21
N TYR A 14 2.62 -4.01 -9.22
CA TYR A 14 1.88 -5.04 -8.51
C TYR A 14 1.88 -4.77 -7.00
N LEU A 15 3.06 -4.47 -6.44
CA LEU A 15 3.20 -4.20 -5.02
C LEU A 15 2.44 -2.93 -4.61
N ILE A 16 2.54 -1.89 -5.42
CA ILE A 16 1.81 -0.64 -5.17
C ILE A 16 0.30 -0.89 -5.19
N ALA A 17 -0.19 -1.62 -6.19
CA ALA A 17 -1.61 -1.96 -6.27
C ALA A 17 -2.06 -2.76 -5.05
N LYS A 18 -1.25 -3.70 -4.60
CA LYS A 18 -1.54 -4.49 -3.40
C LYS A 18 -1.60 -3.62 -2.16
N LEU A 19 -0.68 -2.66 -2.03
CA LEU A 19 -0.69 -1.73 -0.90
C LEU A 19 -1.91 -0.82 -0.93
N HIS A 20 -2.33 -0.35 -2.10
CA HIS A 20 -3.56 0.43 -2.24
C HIS A 20 -4.79 -0.39 -1.83
N ASN A 21 -4.82 -1.67 -2.17
CA ASN A 21 -5.90 -2.57 -1.74
C ASN A 21 -5.93 -2.71 -0.22
N GLU A 22 -4.77 -2.78 0.42
CA GLU A 22 -4.69 -2.82 1.88
C GLU A 22 -5.23 -1.52 2.51
N VAL A 23 -4.93 -0.37 1.91
CA VAL A 23 -5.47 0.91 2.37
C VAL A 23 -7.00 0.91 2.29
N ALA A 24 -7.56 0.43 1.19
CA ALA A 24 -9.01 0.32 1.03
C ALA A 24 -9.63 -0.62 2.07
N TYR A 25 -8.97 -1.74 2.32
CA TYR A 25 -9.42 -2.71 3.33
C TYR A 25 -9.39 -2.10 4.74
N LEU A 26 -8.34 -1.35 5.05
CA LEU A 26 -8.23 -0.67 6.33
C LEU A 26 -9.34 0.38 6.51
N GLY A 27 -9.65 1.11 5.46
CA GLY A 27 -10.74 2.09 5.49
C GLY A 27 -12.07 1.43 5.79
N ASP A 28 -12.32 0.27 5.19
CA ASP A 28 -13.52 -0.51 5.45
C ASP A 28 -13.58 -1.01 6.90
N SER A 29 -12.46 -1.55 7.39
CA SER A 29 -12.37 -2.02 8.79
C SER A 29 -12.58 -0.89 9.78
N TRP A 30 -12.02 0.28 9.52
CA TRP A 30 -12.22 1.45 10.35
C TRP A 30 -13.68 1.89 10.35
N PHE A 31 -14.32 1.89 9.20
CA PHE A 31 -15.72 2.25 9.06
C PHE A 31 -16.62 1.30 9.86
N ARG A 32 -16.25 0.02 9.91
CA ARG A 32 -16.99 -0.99 10.68
C ARG A 32 -16.65 -0.99 12.17
N HIS A 33 -15.77 -0.09 12.62
CA HIS A 33 -15.29 -0.01 14.00
C HIS A 33 -14.52 -1.25 14.46
N GLU A 34 -13.90 -1.97 13.52
CA GLU A 34 -13.05 -3.13 13.85
C GLU A 34 -11.70 -2.70 14.36
N ILE A 35 -11.25 -1.50 13.99
CA ILE A 35 -9.98 -0.92 14.44
C ILE A 35 -10.22 0.50 14.94
N THR A 36 -9.34 0.98 15.82
CA THR A 36 -9.42 2.34 16.36
C THR A 36 -8.84 3.36 15.39
N ASP A 37 -9.16 4.64 15.61
CA ASP A 37 -8.59 5.74 14.82
C ASP A 37 -7.07 5.75 14.87
N ASP A 38 -6.50 5.52 16.04
CA ASP A 38 -5.04 5.48 16.23
C ASP A 38 -4.41 4.35 15.44
N GLN A 39 -5.02 3.17 15.46
CA GLN A 39 -4.55 2.01 14.70
C GLN A 39 -4.65 2.27 13.20
N TYR A 40 -5.75 2.87 12.77
CA TYR A 40 -5.95 3.22 11.37
C TYR A 40 -4.88 4.21 10.89
N CYS A 41 -4.68 5.30 11.63
CA CYS A 41 -3.70 6.33 11.28
C CYS A 41 -2.29 5.76 11.23
N LEU A 42 -1.91 4.95 12.21
CA LEU A 42 -0.58 4.34 12.24
C LEU A 42 -0.36 3.43 11.04
N ARG A 43 -1.34 2.60 10.72
CA ARG A 43 -1.23 1.67 9.58
C ARG A 43 -1.15 2.41 8.25
N ILE A 44 -1.96 3.45 8.09
CA ILE A 44 -1.95 4.27 6.87
C ILE A 44 -0.58 4.92 6.68
N LYS A 45 0.02 5.46 7.74
CA LYS A 45 1.37 6.04 7.65
C LYS A 45 2.40 5.02 7.21
N GLN A 46 2.33 3.80 7.73
CA GLN A 46 3.24 2.73 7.34
C GLN A 46 3.07 2.33 5.87
N LEU A 47 1.83 2.22 5.41
CA LEU A 47 1.54 1.87 4.02
C LEU A 47 1.96 2.98 3.06
N ASP A 48 1.68 4.23 3.41
CA ASP A 48 2.09 5.39 2.61
C ASP A 48 3.61 5.44 2.47
N GLN A 49 4.34 5.15 3.55
CA GLN A 49 5.79 5.13 3.53
C GLN A 49 6.31 4.05 2.56
N ARG A 50 5.71 2.87 2.59
CA ARG A 50 6.07 1.79 1.67
C ARG A 50 5.78 2.15 0.22
N ILE A 51 4.63 2.76 -0.04
CA ILE A 51 4.27 3.21 -1.38
C ILE A 51 5.27 4.25 -1.86
N ALA A 52 5.61 5.22 -1.03
CA ALA A 52 6.60 6.25 -1.37
C ALA A 52 7.96 5.63 -1.67
N ASP A 53 8.40 4.66 -0.88
CA ASP A 53 9.67 3.97 -1.10
C ASP A 53 9.68 3.23 -2.44
N LEU A 54 8.56 2.62 -2.81
CA LEU A 54 8.45 1.90 -4.08
C LEU A 54 8.39 2.85 -5.28
N GLN A 55 7.80 4.02 -5.10
CA GLN A 55 7.70 5.02 -6.17
C GLN A 55 8.99 5.85 -6.31
N GLY A 56 9.72 5.99 -5.24
CA GLY A 56 10.97 6.73 -5.23
C GLY A 56 12.11 5.92 -5.72
#